data_8c0bd2bd0df32f02e650b30c1a20a2a9
#
_entry.id   8c0bd2bd0df32f02e650b30c1a20a2a9
#
_cell.length_a   1.000
_cell.length_b   1.000
_cell.length_c   1.000
_cell.angle_alpha   90.00
_cell.angle_beta   90.00
_cell.angle_gamma   90.00
#
_symmetry.space_group_name_H-M   'P 1'
#
loop_
_entity.id
_entity.type
_entity.pdbx_description
1 polymer ?
#
loop_
_entity_poly.entity_id
_entity_poly.type
_entity_poly.pdbx_seq_one_letter_code
_entity_poly.pdbx_strand_id
1 'polypeptide(L)'
;MTVRERMEQEEYDVLSPQAQKAAETKGRPSPEEDNDVRTCYQRDADRILHSKSFRRLMHKTQVFLSPEGDHYRTRMTHTLEVARIARTICRGLRLNQDLAEAAAYGHDLGHTPFGHAGEKALSSMMEKPFRHNEQSLRVVDKLERGGTGLNLTYEVRMGILGHTGDFIPETLEGQIVRTSDRIAYINHDIDDAMRAGILTEADIPPEIAEILGHSHSQRINTLVENMIDNTISTGTLGMQPEIAQAMDRLRTFMFARVYTNPVAKGEETKAKDMLCRLFEYYMRRPEKLPADFLPQLDFDGMERIVCDYIAGMTDRYAVYKYSELFIPTTWQVR
;
A
#
# COMPACT_ATOMS: atom_id res chain seq x y z
N MET A 1 -16.69 10.61 -31.94
CA MET A 1 -16.41 10.65 -30.50
C MET A 1 -16.42 9.22 -29.98
N THR A 2 -15.27 8.75 -29.51
CA THR A 2 -15.11 7.42 -28.92
C THR A 2 -15.80 7.32 -27.56
N VAL A 3 -15.87 6.12 -26.96
CA VAL A 3 -16.41 5.96 -25.60
C VAL A 3 -15.56 6.74 -24.60
N ARG A 4 -14.24 6.66 -24.72
CA ARG A 4 -13.29 7.41 -23.91
C ARG A 4 -13.54 8.92 -23.96
N GLU A 5 -13.58 9.50 -25.16
CA GLU A 5 -13.79 10.94 -25.33
C GLU A 5 -15.11 11.44 -24.73
N ARG A 6 -16.16 10.62 -24.80
CA ARG A 6 -17.43 10.93 -24.16
C ARG A 6 -17.31 10.94 -22.63
N MET A 7 -16.63 9.94 -22.04
CA MET A 7 -16.41 9.87 -20.59
C MET A 7 -15.55 11.04 -20.10
N GLU A 8 -14.50 11.40 -20.84
CA GLU A 8 -13.66 12.55 -20.54
C GLU A 8 -14.46 13.86 -20.61
N GLN A 9 -15.39 13.99 -21.55
CA GLN A 9 -16.30 15.15 -21.61
C GLN A 9 -17.28 15.18 -20.43
N GLU A 10 -17.85 14.03 -20.06
CA GLU A 10 -18.73 13.90 -18.90
C GLU A 10 -18.04 14.31 -17.58
N GLU A 11 -16.70 14.10 -17.45
CA GLU A 11 -15.94 14.54 -16.28
C GLU A 11 -16.02 16.06 -16.08
N TYR A 12 -16.07 16.88 -17.15
CA TYR A 12 -16.21 18.33 -17.05
C TYR A 12 -17.59 18.75 -16.54
N ASP A 13 -18.62 17.97 -16.82
CA ASP A 13 -20.00 18.27 -16.42
C ASP A 13 -20.30 17.82 -14.97
N VAL A 14 -19.65 16.73 -14.52
CA VAL A 14 -20.02 16.05 -13.28
C VAL A 14 -19.02 16.32 -12.15
N LEU A 15 -17.72 16.42 -12.46
CA LEU A 15 -16.68 16.56 -11.44
C LEU A 15 -16.53 18.02 -10.98
N SER A 16 -16.05 18.18 -9.75
CA SER A 16 -15.65 19.47 -9.19
C SER A 16 -14.57 20.14 -10.07
N PRO A 17 -14.53 21.48 -10.14
CA PRO A 17 -13.40 22.18 -10.77
C PRO A 17 -12.02 21.83 -10.20
N GLN A 18 -11.96 21.39 -8.94
CA GLN A 18 -10.72 20.97 -8.26
C GLN A 18 -10.31 19.52 -8.56
N ALA A 19 -11.19 18.74 -9.22
CA ALA A 19 -10.88 17.36 -9.57
C ALA A 19 -9.86 17.29 -10.69
N GLN A 20 -8.95 16.35 -10.59
CA GLN A 20 -8.05 16.01 -11.69
C GLN A 20 -8.83 15.26 -12.78
N LYS A 21 -8.95 15.85 -13.95
CA LYS A 21 -9.65 15.25 -15.07
C LYS A 21 -8.72 14.37 -15.92
N ALA A 22 -9.24 13.29 -16.47
CA ALA A 22 -8.45 12.34 -17.27
C ALA A 22 -7.84 13.00 -18.51
N ALA A 23 -8.59 13.90 -19.17
CA ALA A 23 -8.09 14.64 -20.33
C ALA A 23 -6.98 15.66 -20.00
N GLU A 24 -6.81 16.02 -18.72
CA GLU A 24 -5.80 16.98 -18.25
C GLU A 24 -4.59 16.30 -17.60
N THR A 25 -4.41 14.98 -17.81
CA THR A 25 -3.25 14.26 -17.29
C THR A 25 -1.93 14.83 -17.81
N LYS A 26 -0.93 14.89 -16.94
CA LYS A 26 0.46 15.21 -17.35
C LYS A 26 1.13 14.09 -18.17
N GLY A 27 0.39 13.01 -18.41
CA GLY A 27 0.78 11.92 -19.30
C GLY A 27 1.61 10.84 -18.64
N ARG A 28 2.24 10.05 -19.48
CA ARG A 28 2.97 8.82 -19.14
C ARG A 28 4.47 8.98 -19.42
N PRO A 29 5.36 8.24 -18.73
CA PRO A 29 6.79 8.24 -19.01
C PRO A 29 7.12 7.93 -20.48
N SER A 30 6.41 6.99 -21.09
CA SER A 30 6.56 6.62 -22.49
C SER A 30 5.27 6.89 -23.25
N PRO A 31 5.33 7.56 -24.41
CA PRO A 31 4.17 7.75 -25.27
C PRO A 31 3.54 6.42 -25.69
N GLU A 32 2.23 6.40 -25.77
CA GLU A 32 1.47 5.24 -26.28
C GLU A 32 0.17 5.70 -26.91
N GLU A 33 -0.42 4.86 -27.75
CA GLU A 33 -1.72 5.14 -28.34
C GLU A 33 -2.84 5.13 -27.28
N ASP A 34 -3.76 6.05 -27.43
CA ASP A 34 -4.93 6.12 -26.59
C ASP A 34 -5.85 4.91 -26.79
N ASN A 35 -6.57 4.57 -25.74
CA ASN A 35 -7.60 3.55 -25.80
C ASN A 35 -8.95 4.19 -26.10
N ASP A 36 -9.74 3.58 -26.98
CA ASP A 36 -11.02 4.13 -27.40
C ASP A 36 -12.18 3.89 -26.41
N VAL A 37 -11.95 3.07 -25.38
CA VAL A 37 -13.00 2.66 -24.45
C VAL A 37 -12.77 3.20 -23.04
N ARG A 38 -11.54 3.26 -22.56
CA ARG A 38 -11.19 3.58 -21.16
C ARG A 38 -10.40 4.87 -21.07
N THR A 39 -10.68 5.67 -20.04
CA THR A 39 -9.85 6.82 -19.67
C THR A 39 -8.45 6.38 -19.24
N CYS A 40 -7.50 7.32 -19.15
CA CYS A 40 -6.13 7.01 -18.77
C CYS A 40 -6.05 6.40 -17.36
N TYR A 41 -6.87 6.85 -16.38
CA TYR A 41 -6.86 6.35 -15.00
C TYR A 41 -7.49 4.96 -14.89
N GLN A 42 -8.54 4.66 -15.65
CA GLN A 42 -9.11 3.32 -15.74
C GLN A 42 -8.09 2.32 -16.29
N ARG A 43 -7.34 2.71 -17.33
CA ARG A 43 -6.24 1.88 -17.86
C ARG A 43 -5.17 1.62 -16.81
N ASP A 44 -4.85 2.61 -15.99
CA ASP A 44 -3.85 2.47 -14.94
C ASP A 44 -4.31 1.53 -13.83
N ALA A 45 -5.56 1.64 -13.39
CA ALA A 45 -6.15 0.69 -12.45
C ALA A 45 -6.08 -0.75 -12.96
N ASP A 46 -6.46 -0.99 -14.23
CA ASP A 46 -6.36 -2.30 -14.86
C ASP A 46 -4.91 -2.81 -14.92
N ARG A 47 -3.95 -1.97 -15.29
CA ARG A 47 -2.52 -2.35 -15.34
C ARG A 47 -2.00 -2.80 -13.99
N ILE A 48 -2.40 -2.12 -12.92
CA ILE A 48 -2.01 -2.47 -11.55
C ILE A 48 -2.66 -3.80 -11.15
N LEU A 49 -3.98 -3.94 -11.34
CA LEU A 49 -4.72 -5.17 -11.01
C LEU A 49 -4.15 -6.42 -11.71
N HIS A 50 -3.75 -6.28 -12.97
CA HIS A 50 -3.18 -7.38 -13.74
C HIS A 50 -1.69 -7.63 -13.50
N SER A 51 -1.02 -6.82 -12.65
CA SER A 51 0.40 -6.98 -12.34
C SER A 51 0.69 -8.21 -11.46
N LYS A 52 1.91 -8.71 -11.53
CA LYS A 52 2.37 -9.80 -10.64
C LYS A 52 2.44 -9.31 -9.18
N SER A 53 2.88 -8.07 -8.97
CA SER A 53 3.02 -7.49 -7.64
C SER A 53 1.69 -7.33 -6.93
N PHE A 54 0.62 -6.96 -7.62
CA PHE A 54 -0.72 -6.89 -7.04
C PHE A 54 -1.19 -8.27 -6.55
N ARG A 55 -1.02 -9.34 -7.36
CA ARG A 55 -1.36 -10.70 -6.94
C ARG A 55 -0.58 -11.18 -5.72
N ARG A 56 0.67 -10.73 -5.55
CA ARG A 56 1.50 -11.08 -4.38
C ARG A 56 0.96 -10.52 -3.07
N LEU A 57 0.20 -9.41 -3.10
CA LEU A 57 -0.43 -8.82 -1.91
C LEU A 57 -1.35 -9.82 -1.18
N MET A 58 -1.91 -10.80 -1.88
CA MET A 58 -2.72 -11.87 -1.28
C MET A 58 -1.94 -12.69 -0.24
N HIS A 59 -0.61 -12.78 -0.38
CA HIS A 59 0.26 -13.60 0.47
C HIS A 59 1.29 -12.78 1.24
N LYS A 60 0.99 -11.49 1.48
CA LYS A 60 1.73 -10.62 2.38
C LYS A 60 0.84 -10.26 3.56
N THR A 61 1.36 -10.44 4.78
CA THR A 61 0.64 -10.07 6.00
C THR A 61 0.51 -8.55 6.15
N GLN A 62 -0.57 -8.13 6.80
CA GLN A 62 -0.81 -6.72 7.12
C GLN A 62 -0.16 -6.36 8.45
N VAL A 63 -0.61 -6.92 9.57
CA VAL A 63 -0.17 -6.56 10.92
C VAL A 63 0.51 -7.71 11.64
N PHE A 64 -0.14 -8.88 11.70
CA PHE A 64 0.35 -10.04 12.43
C PHE A 64 0.99 -11.05 11.50
N LEU A 65 2.18 -11.53 11.85
CA LEU A 65 2.93 -12.50 11.06
C LEU A 65 2.19 -13.84 10.97
N SER A 66 1.74 -14.18 9.77
CA SER A 66 1.13 -15.49 9.45
C SER A 66 0.23 -16.08 10.53
N PRO A 67 -0.82 -15.39 10.97
CA PRO A 67 -1.72 -16.00 11.92
C PRO A 67 -2.34 -17.25 11.29
N GLU A 68 -2.40 -18.36 12.04
CA GLU A 68 -3.14 -19.54 11.63
C GLU A 68 -4.64 -19.21 11.63
N GLY A 69 -5.24 -19.15 10.44
CA GLY A 69 -6.68 -18.89 10.29
C GLY A 69 -7.05 -18.20 8.98
N ASP A 70 -8.28 -18.42 8.52
CA ASP A 70 -8.77 -17.94 7.22
C ASP A 70 -9.33 -16.50 7.25
N HIS A 71 -9.38 -15.86 8.45
CA HIS A 71 -10.12 -14.62 8.66
C HIS A 71 -9.23 -13.37 8.85
N TYR A 72 -7.92 -13.51 8.79
CA TYR A 72 -7.02 -12.37 8.92
C TYR A 72 -6.87 -11.61 7.60
N ARG A 73 -6.70 -10.29 7.70
CA ARG A 73 -6.51 -9.43 6.54
C ARG A 73 -5.14 -9.62 5.91
N THR A 74 -5.15 -9.70 4.59
CA THR A 74 -3.94 -9.63 3.76
C THR A 74 -3.77 -8.20 3.23
N ARG A 75 -2.60 -7.86 2.70
CA ARG A 75 -2.41 -6.57 2.04
C ARG A 75 -3.34 -6.35 0.86
N MET A 76 -3.76 -7.41 0.17
CA MET A 76 -4.74 -7.29 -0.91
C MET A 76 -6.10 -6.82 -0.39
N THR A 77 -6.62 -7.42 0.68
CA THR A 77 -7.91 -7.00 1.25
C THR A 77 -7.85 -5.59 1.80
N HIS A 78 -6.75 -5.23 2.49
CA HIS A 78 -6.51 -3.85 2.93
C HIS A 78 -6.50 -2.87 1.73
N THR A 79 -5.77 -3.16 0.67
CA THR A 79 -5.71 -2.32 -0.54
C THR A 79 -7.10 -2.09 -1.15
N LEU A 80 -7.94 -3.12 -1.21
CA LEU A 80 -9.32 -3.00 -1.70
C LEU A 80 -10.18 -2.13 -0.78
N GLU A 81 -10.02 -2.25 0.54
CA GLU A 81 -10.74 -1.43 1.52
C GLU A 81 -10.29 0.04 1.45
N VAL A 82 -8.99 0.32 1.31
CA VAL A 82 -8.46 1.67 1.04
C VAL A 82 -9.08 2.27 -0.21
N ALA A 83 -9.11 1.52 -1.31
CA ALA A 83 -9.72 1.96 -2.56
C ALA A 83 -11.21 2.28 -2.40
N ARG A 84 -11.96 1.48 -1.63
CA ARG A 84 -13.38 1.72 -1.34
C ARG A 84 -13.60 2.99 -0.55
N ILE A 85 -12.81 3.25 0.49
CA ILE A 85 -12.86 4.48 1.30
C ILE A 85 -12.53 5.69 0.42
N ALA A 86 -11.43 5.64 -0.33
CA ALA A 86 -10.99 6.72 -1.20
C ALA A 86 -12.04 7.07 -2.26
N ARG A 87 -12.62 6.07 -2.93
CA ARG A 87 -13.71 6.27 -3.88
C ARG A 87 -14.96 6.89 -3.26
N THR A 88 -15.31 6.50 -2.03
CA THR A 88 -16.46 7.06 -1.32
C THR A 88 -16.26 8.54 -1.04
N ILE A 89 -15.09 8.92 -0.54
CA ILE A 89 -14.74 10.33 -0.28
C ILE A 89 -14.71 11.11 -1.61
N CYS A 90 -14.03 10.61 -2.64
CA CYS A 90 -13.97 11.25 -3.95
C CYS A 90 -15.37 11.45 -4.55
N ARG A 91 -16.25 10.46 -4.42
CA ARG A 91 -17.62 10.58 -4.90
C ARG A 91 -18.40 11.67 -4.16
N GLY A 92 -18.28 11.73 -2.83
CA GLY A 92 -18.91 12.77 -2.01
C GLY A 92 -18.44 14.18 -2.37
N LEU A 93 -17.17 14.32 -2.74
CA LEU A 93 -16.55 15.59 -3.14
C LEU A 93 -16.60 15.88 -4.65
N ARG A 94 -17.19 15.00 -5.46
CA ARG A 94 -17.19 15.05 -6.94
C ARG A 94 -15.78 15.11 -7.53
N LEU A 95 -14.84 14.35 -6.94
CA LEU A 95 -13.48 14.19 -7.44
C LEU A 95 -13.35 12.91 -8.30
N ASN A 96 -12.23 12.73 -8.98
CA ASN A 96 -12.01 11.62 -9.90
C ASN A 96 -11.79 10.29 -9.14
N GLN A 97 -12.83 9.45 -9.15
CA GLN A 97 -12.81 8.16 -8.46
C GLN A 97 -11.83 7.18 -9.08
N ASP A 98 -11.63 7.22 -10.40
CA ASP A 98 -10.77 6.27 -11.11
C ASP A 98 -9.30 6.56 -10.84
N LEU A 99 -8.92 7.85 -10.71
CA LEU A 99 -7.59 8.24 -10.26
C LEU A 99 -7.30 7.77 -8.83
N ALA A 100 -8.24 8.01 -7.91
CA ALA A 100 -8.08 7.59 -6.51
C ALA A 100 -7.99 6.06 -6.40
N GLU A 101 -8.80 5.32 -7.17
CA GLU A 101 -8.76 3.86 -7.19
C GLU A 101 -7.43 3.33 -7.72
N ALA A 102 -6.95 3.87 -8.85
CA ALA A 102 -5.67 3.46 -9.42
C ALA A 102 -4.50 3.70 -8.46
N ALA A 103 -4.44 4.88 -7.83
CA ALA A 103 -3.42 5.19 -6.84
C ALA A 103 -3.51 4.28 -5.60
N ALA A 104 -4.74 4.03 -5.11
CA ALA A 104 -4.97 3.10 -4.00
C ALA A 104 -4.55 1.67 -4.32
N TYR A 105 -4.81 1.16 -5.52
CA TYR A 105 -4.36 -0.18 -5.92
C TYR A 105 -2.83 -0.31 -5.97
N GLY A 106 -2.14 0.79 -6.25
CA GLY A 106 -0.69 0.81 -6.38
C GLY A 106 0.09 1.09 -5.10
N HIS A 107 -0.56 1.64 -4.05
CA HIS A 107 0.15 2.22 -2.91
C HIS A 107 1.05 1.23 -2.17
N ASP A 108 0.63 -0.02 -1.99
CA ASP A 108 1.28 -1.05 -1.17
C ASP A 108 2.10 -2.10 -1.96
N LEU A 109 2.24 -1.94 -3.30
CA LEU A 109 2.93 -2.92 -4.15
C LEU A 109 4.40 -3.16 -3.76
N GLY A 110 5.04 -2.16 -3.18
CA GLY A 110 6.44 -2.20 -2.76
C GLY A 110 6.68 -2.71 -1.36
N HIS A 111 5.64 -3.07 -0.61
CA HIS A 111 5.83 -3.61 0.73
C HIS A 111 6.63 -4.91 0.73
N THR A 112 7.49 -5.03 1.74
CA THR A 112 8.33 -6.21 1.97
C THR A 112 7.52 -7.39 2.52
N PRO A 113 8.03 -8.64 2.45
CA PRO A 113 7.54 -9.71 3.30
C PRO A 113 7.56 -9.27 4.76
N PHE A 114 6.58 -9.74 5.55
CA PHE A 114 6.45 -9.43 6.98
C PHE A 114 6.28 -7.94 7.31
N GLY A 115 5.76 -7.15 6.39
CA GLY A 115 5.38 -5.77 6.61
C GLY A 115 6.52 -4.89 7.16
N HIS A 116 6.25 -4.19 8.25
CA HIS A 116 7.24 -3.29 8.86
C HIS A 116 8.49 -3.99 9.41
N ALA A 117 8.40 -5.26 9.81
CA ALA A 117 9.57 -6.01 10.24
C ALA A 117 10.56 -6.19 9.07
N GLY A 118 10.03 -6.53 7.89
CA GLY A 118 10.83 -6.64 6.67
C GLY A 118 11.40 -5.30 6.18
N GLU A 119 10.62 -4.22 6.29
CA GLU A 119 11.09 -2.86 5.96
C GLU A 119 12.27 -2.45 6.84
N LYS A 120 12.18 -2.69 8.16
CA LYS A 120 13.29 -2.47 9.11
C LYS A 120 14.50 -3.36 8.80
N ALA A 121 14.27 -4.63 8.40
CA ALA A 121 15.34 -5.53 8.01
C ALA A 121 16.10 -4.97 6.79
N LEU A 122 15.43 -4.67 5.71
CA LEU A 122 16.06 -4.13 4.50
C LEU A 122 16.71 -2.77 4.75
N SER A 123 16.05 -1.87 5.49
CA SER A 123 16.65 -0.57 5.87
C SER A 123 17.97 -0.73 6.65
N SER A 124 18.10 -1.78 7.47
CA SER A 124 19.34 -2.03 8.23
C SER A 124 20.48 -2.60 7.38
N MET A 125 20.18 -3.11 6.19
CA MET A 125 21.12 -3.74 5.27
C MET A 125 21.54 -2.83 4.12
N MET A 126 20.88 -1.69 3.94
CA MET A 126 21.09 -0.76 2.83
C MET A 126 21.73 0.54 3.29
N GLU A 127 22.54 1.15 2.44
CA GLU A 127 23.11 2.48 2.69
C GLU A 127 22.01 3.54 2.82
N LYS A 128 20.99 3.50 1.94
CA LYS A 128 19.80 4.35 2.03
C LYS A 128 18.65 3.56 2.65
N PRO A 129 17.98 4.11 3.68
CA PRO A 129 16.84 3.44 4.29
C PRO A 129 15.79 3.03 3.25
N PHE A 130 15.30 1.80 3.36
CA PHE A 130 14.22 1.31 2.53
C PHE A 130 12.91 2.01 2.91
N ARG A 131 12.13 2.43 1.91
CA ARG A 131 10.80 3.00 2.07
C ARG A 131 9.84 2.31 1.11
N HIS A 132 8.76 1.72 1.63
CA HIS A 132 7.82 0.95 0.80
C HIS A 132 7.10 1.79 -0.26
N ASN A 133 6.83 3.07 0.00
CA ASN A 133 6.21 3.96 -0.98
C ASN A 133 7.14 4.25 -2.18
N GLU A 134 8.43 4.47 -1.93
CA GLU A 134 9.46 4.60 -2.98
C GLU A 134 9.60 3.29 -3.75
N GLN A 135 9.53 2.16 -3.04
CA GLN A 135 9.55 0.84 -3.65
C GLN A 135 8.29 0.57 -4.46
N SER A 136 7.10 1.02 -4.01
CA SER A 136 5.85 0.90 -4.78
C SER A 136 5.95 1.65 -6.11
N LEU A 137 6.48 2.88 -6.08
CA LEU A 137 6.75 3.62 -7.30
C LEU A 137 7.76 2.87 -8.21
N ARG A 138 8.85 2.35 -7.63
CA ARG A 138 9.85 1.58 -8.38
C ARG A 138 9.26 0.31 -9.03
N VAL A 139 8.36 -0.38 -8.33
CA VAL A 139 7.65 -1.55 -8.87
C VAL A 139 6.90 -1.18 -10.14
N VAL A 140 6.11 -0.10 -10.11
CA VAL A 140 5.30 0.30 -11.26
C VAL A 140 6.11 0.97 -12.36
N ASP A 141 7.23 1.60 -12.03
CA ASP A 141 8.07 2.30 -13.01
C ASP A 141 9.10 1.39 -13.68
N LYS A 142 9.61 0.36 -12.98
CA LYS A 142 10.76 -0.42 -13.43
C LYS A 142 10.59 -1.93 -13.34
N LEU A 143 10.04 -2.49 -12.25
CA LEU A 143 10.18 -3.91 -11.97
C LEU A 143 9.12 -4.79 -12.66
N GLU A 144 7.94 -4.26 -12.90
CA GLU A 144 6.89 -5.00 -13.61
C GLU A 144 7.21 -5.13 -15.11
N ARG A 145 6.53 -6.06 -15.77
CA ARG A 145 6.64 -6.34 -17.23
C ARG A 145 8.08 -6.58 -17.69
N GLY A 146 8.85 -7.36 -16.90
CA GLY A 146 10.22 -7.72 -17.29
C GLY A 146 11.19 -6.56 -17.31
N GLY A 147 11.00 -5.56 -16.46
CA GLY A 147 11.90 -4.42 -16.33
C GLY A 147 11.47 -3.14 -17.05
N THR A 148 10.31 -3.15 -17.73
CA THR A 148 9.83 -1.98 -18.48
C THR A 148 8.82 -1.13 -17.72
N GLY A 149 8.31 -1.62 -16.58
CA GLY A 149 7.30 -0.96 -15.77
C GLY A 149 5.89 -1.00 -16.37
N LEU A 150 4.94 -0.41 -15.67
CA LEU A 150 3.53 -0.37 -16.06
C LEU A 150 3.19 0.83 -16.95
N ASN A 151 4.06 1.81 -17.08
CA ASN A 151 3.85 3.05 -17.82
C ASN A 151 2.57 3.77 -17.36
N LEU A 152 2.47 4.05 -16.05
CA LEU A 152 1.32 4.73 -15.44
C LEU A 152 1.40 6.25 -15.65
N THR A 153 0.25 6.93 -15.54
CA THR A 153 0.18 8.39 -15.58
C THR A 153 0.92 9.02 -14.40
N TYR A 154 1.31 10.28 -14.57
CA TYR A 154 2.02 11.05 -13.56
C TYR A 154 1.23 11.10 -12.24
N GLU A 155 -0.06 11.38 -12.31
CA GLU A 155 -0.93 11.56 -11.14
C GLU A 155 -1.06 10.29 -10.33
N VAL A 156 -1.24 9.13 -10.98
CA VAL A 156 -1.28 7.82 -10.30
C VAL A 156 0.06 7.52 -9.64
N ARG A 157 1.18 7.76 -10.33
CA ARG A 157 2.54 7.55 -9.78
C ARG A 157 2.79 8.42 -8.56
N MET A 158 2.39 9.70 -8.60
CA MET A 158 2.54 10.62 -7.47
C MET A 158 1.59 10.28 -6.32
N GLY A 159 0.38 9.80 -6.61
CA GLY A 159 -0.54 9.27 -5.61
C GLY A 159 0.05 8.04 -4.88
N ILE A 160 0.67 7.13 -5.63
CA ILE A 160 1.39 5.97 -5.07
C ILE A 160 2.55 6.42 -4.17
N LEU A 161 3.40 7.32 -4.65
CA LEU A 161 4.55 7.81 -3.87
C LEU A 161 4.12 8.55 -2.61
N GLY A 162 3.08 9.37 -2.71
CA GLY A 162 2.66 10.29 -1.66
C GLY A 162 1.64 9.74 -0.67
N HIS A 163 1.26 8.44 -0.75
CA HIS A 163 0.31 7.88 0.23
C HIS A 163 0.89 7.88 1.65
N THR A 164 2.21 7.93 1.80
CA THR A 164 2.92 8.08 3.08
C THR A 164 4.20 8.90 2.92
N GLY A 165 4.92 9.16 4.03
CA GLY A 165 6.16 9.96 4.03
C GLY A 165 5.91 11.47 3.91
N ASP A 166 6.94 12.21 3.47
CA ASP A 166 6.93 13.69 3.48
C ASP A 166 6.39 14.29 2.18
N PHE A 167 6.39 13.52 1.09
CA PHE A 167 5.86 13.97 -0.19
C PHE A 167 4.34 14.02 -0.16
N ILE A 168 3.76 15.16 -0.52
CA ILE A 168 2.30 15.37 -0.61
C ILE A 168 1.92 15.43 -2.08
N PRO A 169 0.98 14.57 -2.55
CA PRO A 169 0.49 14.62 -3.92
C PRO A 169 -0.15 15.98 -4.25
N GLU A 170 0.04 16.44 -5.48
CA GLU A 170 -0.58 17.68 -5.95
C GLU A 170 -2.11 17.54 -6.09
N THR A 171 -2.59 16.35 -6.47
CA THR A 171 -4.02 16.08 -6.66
C THR A 171 -4.72 15.80 -5.34
N LEU A 172 -5.96 16.28 -5.21
CA LEU A 172 -6.78 15.99 -4.03
C LEU A 172 -7.06 14.49 -3.91
N GLU A 173 -7.23 13.80 -5.03
CA GLU A 173 -7.42 12.34 -5.08
C GLU A 173 -6.24 11.59 -4.45
N GLY A 174 -5.00 11.98 -4.76
CA GLY A 174 -3.81 11.40 -4.14
C GLY A 174 -3.73 11.67 -2.63
N GLN A 175 -4.10 12.87 -2.18
CA GLN A 175 -4.19 13.22 -0.75
C GLN A 175 -5.30 12.43 -0.03
N ILE A 176 -6.41 12.16 -0.73
CA ILE A 176 -7.49 11.31 -0.20
C ILE A 176 -7.02 9.87 -0.03
N VAL A 177 -6.25 9.32 -0.96
CA VAL A 177 -5.67 7.97 -0.82
C VAL A 177 -4.82 7.88 0.45
N ARG A 178 -3.97 8.87 0.71
CA ARG A 178 -3.16 8.96 1.94
C ARG A 178 -4.01 8.96 3.21
N THR A 179 -5.12 9.68 3.23
CA THR A 179 -6.02 9.72 4.38
C THR A 179 -6.81 8.43 4.49
N SER A 180 -7.26 7.86 3.37
CA SER A 180 -8.01 6.61 3.31
C SER A 180 -7.20 5.43 3.81
N ASP A 181 -5.91 5.36 3.49
CA ASP A 181 -4.99 4.37 4.04
C ASP A 181 -4.95 4.44 5.57
N ARG A 182 -4.82 5.67 6.13
CA ARG A 182 -4.83 5.87 7.59
C ARG A 182 -6.15 5.44 8.23
N ILE A 183 -7.29 5.80 7.66
CA ILE A 183 -8.61 5.38 8.13
C ILE A 183 -8.72 3.85 8.11
N ALA A 184 -8.28 3.23 7.02
CA ALA A 184 -8.33 1.80 6.84
C ALA A 184 -7.46 1.08 7.87
N TYR A 185 -6.13 1.35 7.90
CA TYR A 185 -5.22 0.55 8.72
C TYR A 185 -5.55 0.65 10.22
N ILE A 186 -5.88 1.84 10.74
CA ILE A 186 -6.20 1.98 12.18
C ILE A 186 -7.41 1.10 12.55
N ASN A 187 -8.46 1.13 11.75
CA ASN A 187 -9.68 0.37 12.03
C ASN A 187 -9.50 -1.13 11.82
N HIS A 188 -8.72 -1.53 10.81
CA HIS A 188 -8.43 -2.93 10.53
C HIS A 188 -7.56 -3.55 11.62
N ASP A 189 -6.55 -2.83 12.08
CA ASP A 189 -5.63 -3.28 13.09
C ASP A 189 -6.32 -3.48 14.45
N ILE A 190 -7.34 -2.65 14.75
CA ILE A 190 -8.20 -2.84 15.91
C ILE A 190 -8.97 -4.17 15.81
N ASP A 191 -9.63 -4.43 14.68
CA ASP A 191 -10.37 -5.68 14.46
C ASP A 191 -9.47 -6.91 14.59
N ASP A 192 -8.28 -6.86 13.96
CA ASP A 192 -7.34 -7.97 13.99
C ASP A 192 -6.74 -8.17 15.39
N ALA A 193 -6.49 -7.09 16.15
CA ALA A 193 -6.05 -7.15 17.53
C ALA A 193 -7.13 -7.72 18.46
N MET A 194 -8.41 -7.42 18.23
CA MET A 194 -9.53 -8.02 18.95
C MET A 194 -9.65 -9.53 18.67
N ARG A 195 -9.52 -9.95 17.41
CA ARG A 195 -9.52 -11.38 17.04
C ARG A 195 -8.34 -12.14 17.65
N ALA A 196 -7.19 -11.48 17.75
CA ALA A 196 -6.01 -12.04 18.40
C ALA A 196 -6.10 -12.05 19.93
N GLY A 197 -7.18 -11.53 20.54
CA GLY A 197 -7.36 -11.43 21.98
C GLY A 197 -6.41 -10.43 22.65
N ILE A 198 -5.79 -9.52 21.89
CA ILE A 198 -4.88 -8.49 22.39
C ILE A 198 -5.66 -7.27 22.91
N LEU A 199 -6.80 -6.97 22.29
CA LEU A 199 -7.71 -5.89 22.66
C LEU A 199 -9.14 -6.37 22.78
N THR A 200 -9.93 -5.60 23.53
CA THR A 200 -11.40 -5.63 23.52
C THR A 200 -11.91 -4.23 23.18
N GLU A 201 -13.19 -4.09 22.79
CA GLU A 201 -13.80 -2.78 22.54
C GLU A 201 -13.71 -1.87 23.78
N ALA A 202 -13.80 -2.46 24.99
CA ALA A 202 -13.70 -1.72 26.25
C ALA A 202 -12.31 -1.16 26.56
N ASP A 203 -11.26 -1.60 25.87
CA ASP A 203 -9.90 -1.08 26.02
C ASP A 203 -9.69 0.24 25.28
N ILE A 204 -10.55 0.55 24.28
CA ILE A 204 -10.47 1.83 23.56
C ILE A 204 -10.88 2.95 24.52
N PRO A 205 -10.07 4.00 24.69
CA PRO A 205 -10.39 5.10 25.59
C PRO A 205 -11.79 5.68 25.33
N PRO A 206 -12.67 5.80 26.33
CA PRO A 206 -14.05 6.26 26.16
C PRO A 206 -14.16 7.59 25.42
N GLU A 207 -13.26 8.54 25.70
CA GLU A 207 -13.22 9.84 25.06
C GLU A 207 -12.90 9.78 23.55
N ILE A 208 -12.30 8.70 23.07
CA ILE A 208 -12.08 8.45 21.64
C ILE A 208 -13.31 7.79 21.04
N ALA A 209 -13.87 6.78 21.74
CA ALA A 209 -15.04 6.05 21.29
C ALA A 209 -16.29 6.93 21.17
N GLU A 210 -16.48 7.89 22.09
CA GLU A 210 -17.56 8.87 22.05
C GLU A 210 -17.48 9.77 20.80
N ILE A 211 -16.27 10.13 20.38
CA ILE A 211 -16.06 11.00 19.20
C ILE A 211 -16.13 10.22 17.90
N LEU A 212 -15.44 9.05 17.81
CA LEU A 212 -15.28 8.32 16.57
C LEU A 212 -16.33 7.22 16.37
N GLY A 213 -16.94 6.71 17.45
CA GLY A 213 -17.90 5.61 17.44
C GLY A 213 -17.37 4.34 18.12
N HIS A 214 -18.32 3.52 18.55
CA HIS A 214 -18.09 2.30 19.35
C HIS A 214 -17.93 1.01 18.52
N SER A 215 -17.97 1.11 17.19
CA SER A 215 -17.80 -0.05 16.32
C SER A 215 -16.95 0.30 15.10
N HIS A 216 -16.37 -0.70 14.44
CA HIS A 216 -15.62 -0.54 13.21
C HIS A 216 -16.39 0.30 12.15
N SER A 217 -17.65 -0.04 11.88
CA SER A 217 -18.48 0.69 10.93
C SER A 217 -18.73 2.14 11.35
N GLN A 218 -19.01 2.40 12.62
CA GLN A 218 -19.24 3.75 13.13
C GLN A 218 -17.97 4.60 12.97
N ARG A 219 -16.81 4.09 13.37
CA ARG A 219 -15.53 4.79 13.24
C ARG A 219 -15.23 5.18 11.79
N ILE A 220 -15.38 4.24 10.86
CA ILE A 220 -15.15 4.53 9.43
C ILE A 220 -16.16 5.58 8.92
N ASN A 221 -17.44 5.42 9.23
CA ASN A 221 -18.47 6.38 8.79
C ASN A 221 -18.18 7.78 9.33
N THR A 222 -17.92 7.93 10.63
CA THR A 222 -17.59 9.22 11.25
C THR A 222 -16.42 9.90 10.55
N LEU A 223 -15.34 9.16 10.29
CA LEU A 223 -14.14 9.71 9.63
C LEU A 223 -14.41 10.11 8.18
N VAL A 224 -15.13 9.28 7.43
CA VAL A 224 -15.46 9.52 6.02
C VAL A 224 -16.45 10.68 5.87
N GLU A 225 -17.55 10.66 6.61
CA GLU A 225 -18.57 11.73 6.59
C GLU A 225 -17.95 13.07 6.99
N ASN A 226 -17.19 13.09 8.10
CA ASN A 226 -16.56 14.34 8.56
C ASN A 226 -15.54 14.87 7.54
N MET A 227 -14.77 14.01 6.87
CA MET A 227 -13.85 14.45 5.83
C MET A 227 -14.59 15.10 4.65
N ILE A 228 -15.73 14.53 4.24
CA ILE A 228 -16.55 15.08 3.16
C ILE A 228 -17.17 16.40 3.58
N ASP A 229 -17.89 16.44 4.70
CA ASP A 229 -18.65 17.59 5.15
C ASP A 229 -17.75 18.79 5.49
N ASN A 230 -16.63 18.54 6.17
CA ASN A 230 -15.66 19.58 6.47
C ASN A 230 -15.02 20.15 5.20
N THR A 231 -14.68 19.28 4.23
CA THR A 231 -14.12 19.73 2.96
C THR A 231 -15.11 20.57 2.16
N ILE A 232 -16.39 20.18 2.11
CA ILE A 232 -17.45 20.95 1.44
C ILE A 232 -17.64 22.32 2.13
N SER A 233 -17.68 22.35 3.46
CA SER A 233 -17.96 23.58 4.21
C SER A 233 -16.81 24.57 4.20
N THR A 234 -15.57 24.09 4.20
CA THR A 234 -14.36 24.95 4.29
C THR A 234 -13.68 25.22 2.95
N GLY A 235 -13.99 24.41 1.92
CA GLY A 235 -13.26 24.41 0.64
C GLY A 235 -11.85 23.85 0.71
N THR A 236 -11.41 23.35 1.88
CA THR A 236 -10.08 22.78 2.11
C THR A 236 -10.17 21.31 2.51
N LEU A 237 -9.44 20.45 1.81
CA LEU A 237 -9.45 19.02 2.10
C LEU A 237 -8.95 18.73 3.52
N GLY A 238 -9.79 18.07 4.32
CA GLY A 238 -9.42 17.69 5.69
C GLY A 238 -10.61 17.38 6.57
N MET A 239 -10.32 16.88 7.77
CA MET A 239 -11.29 16.64 8.83
C MET A 239 -11.34 17.83 9.79
N GLN A 240 -12.43 17.96 10.54
CA GLN A 240 -12.49 18.89 11.67
C GLN A 240 -11.38 18.57 12.67
N PRO A 241 -10.80 19.60 13.34
CA PRO A 241 -9.67 19.39 14.25
C PRO A 241 -9.92 18.37 15.36
N GLU A 242 -11.14 18.32 15.91
CA GLU A 242 -11.53 17.38 16.96
C GLU A 242 -11.46 15.93 16.47
N ILE A 243 -12.01 15.65 15.28
CA ILE A 243 -12.02 14.32 14.67
C ILE A 243 -10.60 13.88 14.29
N ALA A 244 -9.82 14.79 13.70
CA ALA A 244 -8.43 14.52 13.34
C ALA A 244 -7.58 14.20 14.58
N GLN A 245 -7.73 14.96 15.68
CA GLN A 245 -7.05 14.69 16.94
C GLN A 245 -7.49 13.38 17.59
N ALA A 246 -8.79 13.03 17.52
CA ALA A 246 -9.28 11.76 18.04
C ALA A 246 -8.69 10.59 17.26
N MET A 247 -8.58 10.70 15.92
CA MET A 247 -7.92 9.69 15.08
C MET A 247 -6.43 9.56 15.40
N ASP A 248 -5.70 10.66 15.63
CA ASP A 248 -4.29 10.63 16.02
C ASP A 248 -4.09 10.02 17.42
N ARG A 249 -4.99 10.31 18.38
CA ARG A 249 -4.98 9.66 19.70
C ARG A 249 -5.24 8.17 19.60
N LEU A 250 -6.20 7.75 18.76
CA LEU A 250 -6.48 6.33 18.51
C LEU A 250 -5.24 5.63 17.94
N ARG A 251 -4.56 6.24 16.98
CA ARG A 251 -3.31 5.73 16.43
C ARG A 251 -2.21 5.58 17.50
N THR A 252 -2.06 6.58 18.36
CA THR A 252 -1.10 6.56 19.47
C THR A 252 -1.42 5.44 20.45
N PHE A 253 -2.70 5.24 20.77
CA PHE A 253 -3.17 4.13 21.59
C PHE A 253 -2.81 2.77 20.97
N MET A 254 -3.06 2.59 19.66
CA MET A 254 -2.69 1.37 18.93
C MET A 254 -1.18 1.11 18.96
N PHE A 255 -0.37 2.15 18.81
CA PHE A 255 1.09 2.02 18.95
C PHE A 255 1.49 1.46 20.32
N ALA A 256 0.92 2.00 21.38
CA ALA A 256 1.28 1.61 22.74
C ALA A 256 0.77 0.21 23.13
N ARG A 257 -0.38 -0.22 22.62
CA ARG A 257 -1.05 -1.45 23.08
C ARG A 257 -0.88 -2.64 22.15
N VAL A 258 -0.79 -2.40 20.83
CA VAL A 258 -0.76 -3.46 19.82
C VAL A 258 0.62 -3.61 19.19
N TYR A 259 1.16 -2.55 18.59
CA TYR A 259 2.39 -2.67 17.80
C TYR A 259 3.65 -2.85 18.66
N THR A 260 3.58 -2.61 19.98
CA THR A 260 4.68 -2.88 20.92
C THR A 260 4.49 -4.17 21.73
N ASN A 261 3.44 -4.94 21.46
CA ASN A 261 3.13 -6.16 22.20
C ASN A 261 4.27 -7.20 22.07
N PRO A 262 4.81 -7.75 23.18
CA PRO A 262 5.93 -8.69 23.15
C PRO A 262 5.66 -9.99 22.37
N VAL A 263 4.41 -10.46 22.33
CA VAL A 263 4.04 -11.68 21.60
C VAL A 263 4.19 -11.48 20.09
N ALA A 264 3.73 -10.34 19.57
CA ALA A 264 3.91 -9.99 18.15
C ALA A 264 5.39 -9.77 17.81
N LYS A 265 6.17 -9.15 18.72
CA LYS A 265 7.60 -8.83 18.50
C LYS A 265 8.54 -10.04 18.46
N GLY A 266 8.20 -11.13 19.14
CA GLY A 266 9.04 -12.32 19.10
C GLY A 266 9.22 -12.88 17.68
N GLU A 267 8.15 -12.96 16.93
CA GLU A 267 8.18 -13.43 15.55
C GLU A 267 8.75 -12.38 14.58
N GLU A 268 8.53 -11.08 14.82
CA GLU A 268 9.15 -10.01 14.03
C GLU A 268 10.68 -10.08 14.03
N THR A 269 11.30 -10.40 15.17
CA THR A 269 12.76 -10.55 15.27
C THR A 269 13.25 -11.69 14.40
N LYS A 270 12.57 -12.85 14.42
CA LYS A 270 12.93 -14.00 13.58
C LYS A 270 12.79 -13.66 12.09
N ALA A 271 11.69 -12.97 11.71
CA ALA A 271 11.48 -12.53 10.34
C ALA A 271 12.58 -11.55 9.87
N LYS A 272 12.96 -10.60 10.72
CA LYS A 272 14.06 -9.67 10.45
C LYS A 272 15.38 -10.41 10.22
N ASP A 273 15.76 -11.30 11.15
CA ASP A 273 17.00 -12.06 11.05
C ASP A 273 17.05 -12.93 9.80
N MET A 274 15.92 -13.54 9.45
CA MET A 274 15.77 -14.33 8.24
C MET A 274 15.99 -13.50 6.98
N LEU A 275 15.38 -12.33 6.87
CA LEU A 275 15.54 -11.46 5.71
C LEU A 275 16.95 -10.88 5.60
N CYS A 276 17.59 -10.51 6.72
CA CYS A 276 18.99 -10.08 6.72
C CYS A 276 19.92 -11.17 6.20
N ARG A 277 19.72 -12.43 6.62
CA ARG A 277 20.51 -13.57 6.11
C ARG A 277 20.29 -13.85 4.63
N LEU A 278 19.03 -13.73 4.14
CA LEU A 278 18.76 -13.83 2.71
C LEU A 278 19.46 -12.71 1.93
N PHE A 279 19.44 -11.48 2.45
CA PHE A 279 20.11 -10.34 1.83
C PHE A 279 21.63 -10.58 1.72
N GLU A 280 22.30 -10.96 2.82
CA GLU A 280 23.72 -11.28 2.81
C GLU A 280 24.06 -12.42 1.85
N TYR A 281 23.21 -13.45 1.78
CA TYR A 281 23.40 -14.58 0.88
C TYR A 281 23.43 -14.14 -0.58
N TYR A 282 22.44 -13.35 -1.01
CA TYR A 282 22.37 -12.89 -2.40
C TYR A 282 23.42 -11.83 -2.72
N MET A 283 23.80 -11.00 -1.76
CA MET A 283 24.94 -10.08 -1.93
C MET A 283 26.24 -10.81 -2.23
N ARG A 284 26.47 -11.95 -1.59
CA ARG A 284 27.68 -12.78 -1.80
C ARG A 284 27.59 -13.71 -3.01
N ARG A 285 26.41 -13.96 -3.51
CA ARG A 285 26.11 -14.93 -4.60
C ARG A 285 25.11 -14.39 -5.60
N PRO A 286 25.49 -13.35 -6.37
CA PRO A 286 24.59 -12.70 -7.32
C PRO A 286 24.11 -13.65 -8.42
N GLU A 287 24.89 -14.67 -8.77
CA GLU A 287 24.54 -15.69 -9.74
C GLU A 287 23.33 -16.57 -9.31
N LYS A 288 22.90 -16.45 -8.07
CA LYS A 288 21.71 -17.12 -7.51
C LYS A 288 20.43 -16.27 -7.60
N LEU A 289 20.55 -15.01 -8.02
CA LEU A 289 19.37 -14.19 -8.32
C LEU A 289 18.66 -14.73 -9.56
N PRO A 290 17.32 -14.57 -9.64
CA PRO A 290 16.59 -14.92 -10.87
C PRO A 290 17.12 -14.12 -12.07
N ALA A 291 17.14 -14.77 -13.24
CA ALA A 291 17.68 -14.19 -14.46
C ALA A 291 17.05 -12.84 -14.84
N ASP A 292 15.77 -12.62 -14.49
CA ASP A 292 15.04 -11.38 -14.76
C ASP A 292 15.63 -10.16 -14.04
N PHE A 293 16.40 -10.36 -12.96
CA PHE A 293 17.03 -9.29 -12.20
C PHE A 293 18.46 -8.95 -12.66
N LEU A 294 19.14 -9.89 -13.31
CA LEU A 294 20.54 -9.75 -13.70
C LEU A 294 20.81 -8.56 -14.67
N PRO A 295 19.96 -8.29 -15.67
CA PRO A 295 20.20 -7.18 -16.60
C PRO A 295 20.18 -5.79 -15.95
N GLN A 296 19.58 -5.67 -14.76
CA GLN A 296 19.46 -4.39 -14.04
C GLN A 296 20.66 -4.11 -13.12
N LEU A 297 21.56 -5.08 -12.93
CA LEU A 297 22.73 -4.96 -12.04
C LEU A 297 23.67 -3.83 -12.46
N ASP A 298 23.87 -3.64 -13.75
CA ASP A 298 24.80 -2.63 -14.30
C ASP A 298 24.28 -1.19 -14.09
N PHE A 299 22.98 -1.03 -13.89
CA PHE A 299 22.33 0.29 -13.79
C PHE A 299 21.99 0.67 -12.35
N ASP A 300 21.48 -0.26 -11.56
CA ASP A 300 20.93 0.01 -10.23
C ASP A 300 21.86 -0.43 -9.08
N GLY A 301 22.88 -1.24 -9.38
CA GLY A 301 23.82 -1.78 -8.41
C GLY A 301 23.29 -2.99 -7.63
N MET A 302 24.22 -3.75 -7.08
CA MET A 302 23.94 -5.05 -6.43
C MET A 302 22.99 -4.94 -5.24
N GLU A 303 23.28 -4.01 -4.34
CA GLU A 303 22.47 -3.78 -3.13
C GLU A 303 21.01 -3.54 -3.46
N ARG A 304 20.74 -2.68 -4.45
CA ARG A 304 19.39 -2.34 -4.88
C ARG A 304 18.66 -3.52 -5.50
N ILE A 305 19.33 -4.29 -6.34
CA ILE A 305 18.74 -5.45 -7.01
C ILE A 305 18.41 -6.58 -6.02
N VAL A 306 19.29 -6.84 -5.06
CA VAL A 306 19.02 -7.78 -3.97
C VAL A 306 17.83 -7.32 -3.14
N CYS A 307 17.77 -6.02 -2.83
CA CYS A 307 16.63 -5.43 -2.14
C CYS A 307 15.33 -5.62 -2.93
N ASP A 308 15.31 -5.32 -4.22
CA ASP A 308 14.14 -5.48 -5.08
C ASP A 308 13.64 -6.93 -5.11
N TYR A 309 14.56 -7.87 -5.21
CA TYR A 309 14.21 -9.29 -5.22
C TYR A 309 13.57 -9.72 -3.90
N ILE A 310 14.17 -9.36 -2.76
CA ILE A 310 13.66 -9.71 -1.43
C ILE A 310 12.35 -8.99 -1.14
N ALA A 311 12.24 -7.68 -1.42
CA ALA A 311 11.01 -6.92 -1.25
C ALA A 311 9.86 -7.47 -2.10
N GLY A 312 10.17 -8.01 -3.28
CA GLY A 312 9.20 -8.67 -4.15
C GLY A 312 8.70 -10.04 -3.68
N MET A 313 9.31 -10.64 -2.65
CA MET A 313 8.86 -11.93 -2.12
C MET A 313 7.52 -11.79 -1.37
N THR A 314 6.76 -12.90 -1.32
CA THR A 314 5.69 -13.09 -0.34
C THR A 314 6.28 -13.65 0.95
N ASP A 315 5.55 -13.57 2.05
CA ASP A 315 5.99 -14.12 3.34
C ASP A 315 6.32 -15.62 3.23
N ARG A 316 5.42 -16.37 2.60
CA ARG A 316 5.60 -17.81 2.34
C ARG A 316 6.82 -18.10 1.46
N TYR A 317 7.04 -17.30 0.44
CA TYR A 317 8.17 -17.50 -0.45
C TYR A 317 9.50 -17.17 0.23
N ALA A 318 9.54 -16.15 1.09
CA ALA A 318 10.72 -15.82 1.89
C ALA A 318 11.08 -16.97 2.86
N VAL A 319 10.09 -17.53 3.57
CA VAL A 319 10.27 -18.72 4.43
C VAL A 319 10.76 -19.92 3.63
N TYR A 320 10.14 -20.18 2.48
CA TYR A 320 10.56 -21.28 1.59
C TYR A 320 12.02 -21.11 1.14
N LYS A 321 12.39 -19.92 0.67
CA LYS A 321 13.77 -19.64 0.23
C LYS A 321 14.78 -19.74 1.36
N TYR A 322 14.43 -19.27 2.55
CA TYR A 322 15.27 -19.42 3.71
C TYR A 322 15.49 -20.89 4.07
N SER A 323 14.43 -21.68 4.08
CA SER A 323 14.49 -23.10 4.36
C SER A 323 15.35 -23.86 3.32
N GLU A 324 15.17 -23.53 2.04
CA GLU A 324 15.96 -24.12 0.95
C GLU A 324 17.47 -23.85 1.09
N LEU A 325 17.82 -22.64 1.54
CA LEU A 325 19.22 -22.20 1.55
C LEU A 325 19.96 -22.49 2.86
N PHE A 326 19.25 -22.54 3.99
CA PHE A 326 19.88 -22.58 5.32
C PHE A 326 19.48 -23.77 6.19
N ILE A 327 18.45 -24.53 5.80
CA ILE A 327 18.02 -25.71 6.55
C ILE A 327 18.45 -26.96 5.78
N PRO A 328 19.29 -27.85 6.37
CA PRO A 328 19.67 -29.10 5.71
C PRO A 328 18.44 -29.99 5.44
N THR A 329 18.36 -30.53 4.24
CA THR A 329 17.36 -31.55 3.90
C THR A 329 17.86 -32.93 4.29
N THR A 330 16.95 -33.78 4.79
CA THR A 330 17.27 -35.17 5.08
C THR A 330 17.62 -35.92 3.80
N TRP A 331 18.66 -36.77 3.87
CA TRP A 331 19.05 -37.64 2.76
C TRP A 331 17.90 -38.60 2.44
N GLN A 332 17.34 -38.49 1.24
CA GLN A 332 16.38 -39.48 0.73
C GLN A 332 17.15 -40.49 -0.15
N VAL A 333 17.28 -41.70 0.37
CA VAL A 333 17.70 -42.85 -0.45
C VAL A 333 16.50 -43.16 -1.36
N ARG A 334 16.65 -42.97 -2.67
CA ARG A 334 15.70 -43.46 -3.68
C ARG A 334 15.98 -44.88 -3.98
#